data_59eeb7922c19aeb9bf8b7b97c64a9f67
#
_entry.id   59eeb7922c19aeb9bf8b7b97c64a9f67
#
_cell.length_a   1.000
_cell.length_b   1.000
_cell.length_c   1.000
_cell.angle_alpha   90.00
_cell.angle_beta   90.00
_cell.angle_gamma   90.00
#
_symmetry.space_group_name_H-M   'P 1'
#
loop_
_entity.id
_entity.type
_entity.pdbx_description
1 polymer ?
#
loop_
_entity_poly.entity_id
_entity_poly.type
_entity_poly.pdbx_seq_one_letter_code
_entity_poly.pdbx_strand_id
1 'polypeptide(L)'
;WLVTDDTEVQVSAAQIKEGDRIRVHMGAVIPFDGIVMEGEALVNQASLTGESLPVRKAAESPVYAGTVVEEGEITLLVKESTGSSKYEKIMTMIEDSEKLKSSLEGKAEHLADRLVPYTFLGTGLTLALTRNTVKALSVLMVDFSCALKLAMPLSVLSAIRESSAHDITVKGGKFLEAVAEADTIVFDKTGTLTKAQPTVVEVIPFDDRSPDELLCIAACLEEHFPHSMATAVVVEAMKRGLVHEELHTKVEYIVAHGISSTINDKKIIIGSHHFVFEDEGAVVPEDKKEQFEQLPEQYSHLYMAMDGKLVAVICIEDPLRVETAEVIRELKHLGIHKVVMMTGDSDRIAANIAQKAGVDAYYSEVLPEDKANFVEQEKKAGHKVIMVGDGINDSPALSAADVGIAISEGAEIAREIADVTIAADDLREIITLKKISNALMKRIDRNYKVIVGFNTALILFGVGGVLQPTMSALLHNTSTILISLKSMENLLEE
;
A
#
# COMPACT_ATOMS: atom_id res chain seq x y z
N TRP A 1 -6.83 -33.03 -5.27
CA TRP A 1 -6.72 -34.48 -5.26
C TRP A 1 -6.05 -34.93 -3.96
N LEU A 2 -6.78 -35.69 -3.12
CA LEU A 2 -6.22 -36.30 -1.92
C LEU A 2 -5.44 -37.56 -2.28
N VAL A 3 -4.20 -37.68 -1.83
CA VAL A 3 -3.32 -38.83 -2.08
C VAL A 3 -3.38 -39.76 -0.84
N THR A 4 -3.87 -40.97 -1.06
CA THR A 4 -3.95 -42.01 -0.03
C THR A 4 -3.40 -43.31 -0.59
N ASP A 5 -2.36 -43.89 0.01
CA ASP A 5 -1.77 -45.19 -0.35
C ASP A 5 -1.66 -45.43 -1.86
N ASP A 6 -1.00 -44.55 -2.61
CA ASP A 6 -0.80 -44.56 -4.07
C ASP A 6 -2.08 -44.40 -4.94
N THR A 7 -3.20 -43.99 -4.34
CA THR A 7 -4.41 -43.67 -5.09
C THR A 7 -4.78 -42.20 -4.90
N GLU A 8 -5.23 -41.59 -6.00
CA GLU A 8 -5.70 -40.21 -5.98
C GLU A 8 -7.22 -40.17 -6.00
N VAL A 9 -7.80 -39.42 -5.08
CA VAL A 9 -9.25 -39.25 -4.99
C VAL A 9 -9.59 -37.77 -5.02
N GLN A 10 -10.46 -37.39 -5.95
CA GLN A 10 -10.97 -36.03 -5.98
C GLN A 10 -11.93 -35.80 -4.81
N VAL A 11 -11.61 -34.84 -3.95
CA VAL A 11 -12.40 -34.46 -2.78
C VAL A 11 -12.66 -32.96 -2.76
N SER A 12 -13.71 -32.56 -2.05
CA SER A 12 -13.95 -31.14 -1.81
C SER A 12 -12.89 -30.57 -0.88
N ALA A 13 -12.48 -29.33 -1.11
CA ALA A 13 -11.53 -28.60 -0.25
C ALA A 13 -11.96 -28.60 1.24
N ALA A 14 -13.27 -28.55 1.52
CA ALA A 14 -13.82 -28.61 2.88
C ALA A 14 -13.57 -29.92 3.63
N GLN A 15 -13.13 -30.98 2.94
CA GLN A 15 -12.87 -32.30 3.54
C GLN A 15 -11.38 -32.49 3.88
N ILE A 16 -10.50 -31.63 3.38
CA ILE A 16 -9.06 -31.66 3.60
C ILE A 16 -8.73 -31.11 4.99
N LYS A 17 -7.81 -31.79 5.67
CA LYS A 17 -7.34 -31.47 7.02
C LYS A 17 -5.84 -31.22 7.01
N GLU A 18 -5.38 -30.57 8.07
CA GLU A 18 -3.94 -30.45 8.35
C GLU A 18 -3.30 -31.85 8.45
N GLY A 19 -2.16 -32.02 7.74
CA GLY A 19 -1.45 -33.29 7.63
C GLY A 19 -1.87 -34.16 6.46
N ASP A 20 -2.91 -33.79 5.69
CA ASP A 20 -3.29 -34.50 4.47
C ASP A 20 -2.28 -34.22 3.34
N ARG A 21 -2.09 -35.24 2.47
CA ARG A 21 -1.30 -35.09 1.26
C ARG A 21 -2.22 -34.82 0.08
N ILE A 22 -2.00 -33.72 -0.60
CA ILE A 22 -2.77 -33.38 -1.79
C ILE A 22 -1.86 -33.20 -3.00
N ARG A 23 -2.31 -33.66 -4.17
CA ARG A 23 -1.63 -33.44 -5.44
C ARG A 23 -2.28 -32.30 -6.20
N VAL A 24 -1.43 -31.40 -6.71
CA VAL A 24 -1.86 -30.26 -7.51
C VAL A 24 -1.20 -30.38 -8.89
N HIS A 25 -2.04 -30.47 -9.91
CA HIS A 25 -1.62 -30.61 -11.30
C HIS A 25 -1.41 -29.26 -11.98
N MET A 26 -0.72 -29.27 -13.11
CA MET A 26 -0.52 -28.11 -13.98
C MET A 26 -1.84 -27.39 -14.30
N GLY A 27 -1.84 -26.07 -14.22
CA GLY A 27 -3.01 -25.21 -14.45
C GLY A 27 -3.97 -25.09 -13.25
N ALA A 28 -3.72 -25.83 -12.17
CA ALA A 28 -4.56 -25.77 -10.98
C ALA A 28 -4.07 -24.75 -9.95
N VAL A 29 -5.02 -24.16 -9.20
CA VAL A 29 -4.74 -23.30 -8.05
C VAL A 29 -4.38 -24.17 -6.86
N ILE A 30 -3.33 -23.83 -6.13
CA ILE A 30 -2.95 -24.46 -4.86
C ILE A 30 -4.00 -24.06 -3.80
N PRO A 31 -4.74 -25.02 -3.23
CA PRO A 31 -5.88 -24.68 -2.35
C PRO A 31 -5.51 -24.39 -0.88
N PHE A 32 -4.31 -24.82 -0.43
CA PHE A 32 -3.88 -24.72 0.96
C PHE A 32 -2.41 -24.38 1.08
N ASP A 33 -2.04 -23.72 2.17
CA ASP A 33 -0.64 -23.54 2.54
C ASP A 33 -0.02 -24.87 2.93
N GLY A 34 1.19 -25.16 2.45
CA GLY A 34 1.83 -26.44 2.72
C GLY A 34 3.30 -26.49 2.32
N ILE A 35 3.88 -27.69 2.46
CA ILE A 35 5.25 -27.98 2.03
C ILE A 35 5.20 -29.05 0.94
N VAL A 36 5.95 -28.85 -0.13
CA VAL A 36 6.11 -29.85 -1.19
C VAL A 36 6.83 -31.08 -0.62
N MET A 37 6.20 -32.24 -0.78
CA MET A 37 6.76 -33.53 -0.37
C MET A 37 7.40 -34.24 -1.56
N GLU A 38 6.76 -34.20 -2.73
CA GLU A 38 7.19 -34.88 -3.94
C GLU A 38 6.85 -34.03 -5.18
N GLY A 39 7.62 -34.19 -6.24
CA GLY A 39 7.44 -33.50 -7.51
C GLY A 39 8.18 -32.17 -7.58
N GLU A 40 8.02 -31.54 -8.72
CA GLU A 40 8.64 -30.25 -9.02
C GLU A 40 7.70 -29.46 -9.94
N ALA A 41 7.52 -28.19 -9.66
CA ALA A 41 6.68 -27.31 -10.45
C ALA A 41 7.20 -25.87 -10.52
N LEU A 42 6.82 -25.18 -11.59
CA LEU A 42 6.86 -23.72 -11.65
C LEU A 42 5.53 -23.18 -11.14
N VAL A 43 5.58 -22.41 -10.08
CA VAL A 43 4.41 -21.87 -9.39
C VAL A 43 4.36 -20.36 -9.57
N ASN A 44 3.32 -19.87 -10.21
CA ASN A 44 3.04 -18.44 -10.31
C ASN A 44 2.51 -17.94 -8.96
N GLN A 45 3.27 -17.06 -8.37
CA GLN A 45 2.95 -16.42 -7.08
C GLN A 45 2.57 -14.94 -7.24
N ALA A 46 2.33 -14.48 -8.48
CA ALA A 46 2.02 -13.07 -8.77
C ALA A 46 0.82 -12.54 -7.97
N SER A 47 -0.17 -13.39 -7.70
CA SER A 47 -1.31 -13.06 -6.83
C SER A 47 -0.92 -12.78 -5.38
N LEU A 48 0.23 -13.28 -4.92
CA LEU A 48 0.72 -13.11 -3.55
C LEU A 48 1.91 -12.16 -3.45
N THR A 49 2.82 -12.18 -4.41
CA THR A 49 4.09 -11.43 -4.35
C THR A 49 4.13 -10.24 -5.31
N GLY A 50 3.19 -10.15 -6.26
CA GLY A 50 3.24 -9.18 -7.35
C GLY A 50 4.31 -9.49 -8.42
N GLU A 51 5.13 -10.51 -8.23
CA GLU A 51 6.18 -10.90 -9.16
C GLU A 51 5.60 -11.78 -10.28
N SER A 52 5.74 -11.33 -11.52
CA SER A 52 5.17 -12.01 -12.69
C SER A 52 5.90 -13.30 -13.10
N LEU A 53 7.07 -13.57 -12.52
CA LEU A 53 7.86 -14.76 -12.88
C LEU A 53 7.50 -15.93 -11.97
N PRO A 54 7.19 -17.10 -12.54
CA PRO A 54 6.93 -18.29 -11.76
C PRO A 54 8.18 -18.77 -11.03
N VAL A 55 8.00 -19.20 -9.80
CA VAL A 55 9.05 -19.67 -8.91
C VAL A 55 9.08 -21.18 -8.91
N ARG A 56 10.27 -21.76 -9.12
CA ARG A 56 10.46 -23.21 -9.02
C ARG A 56 10.25 -23.69 -7.60
N LYS A 57 9.40 -24.68 -7.40
CA LYS A 57 9.12 -25.35 -6.14
C LYS A 57 9.45 -26.82 -6.27
N ALA A 58 10.29 -27.33 -5.36
CA ALA A 58 10.71 -28.71 -5.27
C ALA A 58 10.46 -29.25 -3.86
N ALA A 59 10.85 -30.49 -3.58
CA ALA A 59 10.70 -31.06 -2.24
C ALA A 59 11.24 -30.12 -1.14
N GLU A 60 10.52 -30.04 -0.02
CA GLU A 60 10.75 -29.15 1.14
C GLU A 60 10.45 -27.65 0.89
N SER A 61 10.13 -27.23 -0.34
CA SER A 61 9.74 -25.84 -0.62
C SER A 61 8.34 -25.51 -0.06
N PRO A 62 8.17 -24.33 0.58
CA PRO A 62 6.86 -23.85 0.99
C PRO A 62 6.06 -23.40 -0.24
N VAL A 63 4.77 -23.72 -0.23
CA VAL A 63 3.77 -23.28 -1.22
C VAL A 63 2.57 -22.66 -0.52
N TYR A 64 1.91 -21.73 -1.19
CA TYR A 64 0.86 -20.91 -0.63
C TYR A 64 -0.45 -21.06 -1.37
N ALA A 65 -1.56 -21.06 -0.65
CA ALA A 65 -2.90 -21.05 -1.20
C ALA A 65 -3.11 -19.82 -2.13
N GLY A 66 -3.87 -20.02 -3.21
CA GLY A 66 -4.16 -18.97 -4.18
C GLY A 66 -3.09 -18.78 -5.26
N THR A 67 -1.96 -19.50 -5.21
CA THR A 67 -0.95 -19.53 -6.27
C THR A 67 -1.28 -20.60 -7.31
N VAL A 68 -0.76 -20.47 -8.54
CA VAL A 68 -1.10 -21.35 -9.68
C VAL A 68 0.10 -22.17 -10.10
N VAL A 69 -0.08 -23.47 -10.29
CA VAL A 69 0.94 -24.34 -10.90
C VAL A 69 0.94 -24.11 -12.41
N GLU A 70 1.96 -23.45 -12.95
CA GLU A 70 2.07 -23.20 -14.41
C GLU A 70 2.65 -24.39 -15.17
N GLU A 71 3.67 -25.04 -14.62
CA GLU A 71 4.29 -26.22 -15.23
C GLU A 71 4.62 -27.25 -14.15
N GLY A 72 4.59 -28.53 -14.50
CA GLY A 72 4.86 -29.63 -13.60
C GLY A 72 3.67 -30.01 -12.70
N GLU A 73 3.94 -30.81 -11.69
CA GLU A 73 2.99 -31.20 -10.65
C GLU A 73 3.69 -31.40 -9.32
N ILE A 74 2.99 -31.13 -8.24
CA ILE A 74 3.52 -31.27 -6.87
C ILE A 74 2.54 -31.99 -5.97
N THR A 75 3.09 -32.82 -5.09
CA THR A 75 2.36 -33.33 -3.93
C THR A 75 2.80 -32.56 -2.70
N LEU A 76 1.86 -31.91 -2.04
CA LEU A 76 2.14 -31.09 -0.86
C LEU A 76 1.49 -31.71 0.40
N LEU A 77 2.14 -31.51 1.53
CA LEU A 77 1.61 -31.76 2.86
C LEU A 77 0.91 -30.50 3.34
N VAL A 78 -0.38 -30.58 3.61
CA VAL A 78 -1.17 -29.44 4.10
C VAL A 78 -0.74 -29.08 5.52
N LYS A 79 -0.27 -27.86 5.72
CA LYS A 79 0.13 -27.33 7.03
C LYS A 79 -1.00 -26.57 7.74
N GLU A 80 -1.83 -25.88 6.98
CA GLU A 80 -2.95 -25.11 7.50
C GLU A 80 -4.20 -25.45 6.72
N SER A 81 -5.27 -25.82 7.43
CA SER A 81 -6.58 -26.13 6.85
C SER A 81 -7.44 -24.87 6.70
N THR A 82 -8.62 -25.03 6.10
CA THR A 82 -9.61 -23.96 5.84
C THR A 82 -9.82 -23.05 7.07
N GLY A 83 -9.64 -21.74 6.90
CA GLY A 83 -9.85 -20.71 7.94
C GLY A 83 -8.58 -20.14 8.56
N SER A 84 -7.39 -20.65 8.25
CA SER A 84 -6.13 -20.17 8.80
C SER A 84 -5.09 -19.77 7.73
N SER A 85 -5.39 -19.97 6.44
CA SER A 85 -4.47 -19.58 5.38
C SER A 85 -4.20 -18.08 5.39
N LYS A 86 -3.02 -17.65 4.94
CA LYS A 86 -2.72 -16.21 4.77
C LYS A 86 -3.78 -15.50 3.94
N TYR A 87 -4.26 -16.15 2.90
CA TYR A 87 -5.32 -15.63 2.03
C TYR A 87 -6.65 -15.43 2.78
N GLU A 88 -7.08 -16.41 3.58
CA GLU A 88 -8.33 -16.30 4.35
C GLU A 88 -8.24 -15.26 5.48
N LYS A 89 -7.09 -15.12 6.14
CA LYS A 89 -6.83 -14.02 7.09
C LYS A 89 -6.97 -12.67 6.42
N ILE A 90 -6.42 -12.52 5.20
CA ILE A 90 -6.54 -11.30 4.39
C ILE A 90 -8.02 -11.05 4.03
N MET A 91 -8.75 -12.06 3.55
CA MET A 91 -10.17 -11.93 3.21
C MET A 91 -11.04 -11.57 4.42
N THR A 92 -10.77 -12.16 5.58
CA THR A 92 -11.47 -11.80 6.83
C THR A 92 -11.20 -10.36 7.24
N MET A 93 -9.95 -9.88 7.08
CA MET A 93 -9.60 -8.48 7.33
C MET A 93 -10.33 -7.53 6.37
N ILE A 94 -10.49 -7.92 5.08
CA ILE A 94 -11.27 -7.16 4.10
C ILE A 94 -12.74 -7.09 4.50
N GLU A 95 -13.36 -8.22 4.85
CA GLU A 95 -14.77 -8.28 5.27
C GLU A 95 -15.03 -7.45 6.53
N ASP A 96 -14.14 -7.48 7.50
CA ASP A 96 -14.26 -6.69 8.73
C ASP A 96 -14.06 -5.18 8.45
N SER A 97 -13.17 -4.82 7.52
CA SER A 97 -13.04 -3.45 7.03
C SER A 97 -14.29 -2.96 6.32
N GLU A 98 -14.98 -3.81 5.55
CA GLU A 98 -16.25 -3.45 4.89
C GLU A 98 -17.41 -3.18 5.86
N LYS A 99 -17.44 -3.83 7.01
CA LYS A 99 -18.49 -3.65 8.04
C LYS A 99 -18.42 -2.29 8.73
N LEU A 100 -17.30 -1.57 8.63
CA LEU A 100 -17.09 -0.24 9.24
C LEU A 100 -17.58 0.93 8.37
N LYS A 101 -18.49 0.68 7.41
CA LYS A 101 -18.98 1.67 6.45
C LYS A 101 -19.72 2.84 7.10
N SER A 102 -19.31 4.06 6.73
CA SER A 102 -20.06 5.32 6.71
C SER A 102 -20.25 6.06 8.03
N SER A 103 -19.25 6.88 8.41
CA SER A 103 -19.42 7.84 9.50
C SER A 103 -19.99 9.20 9.04
N LEU A 104 -19.64 9.69 7.85
CA LEU A 104 -20.10 11.00 7.36
C LEU A 104 -21.58 11.05 6.95
N GLU A 105 -22.04 10.05 6.18
CA GLU A 105 -23.45 9.94 5.81
C GLU A 105 -24.32 9.70 7.05
N GLY A 106 -23.88 8.83 7.97
CA GLY A 106 -24.55 8.58 9.22
C GLY A 106 -24.59 9.80 10.15
N LYS A 107 -23.50 10.59 10.25
CA LYS A 107 -23.47 11.83 11.05
C LYS A 107 -24.46 12.88 10.52
N ALA A 108 -24.56 13.05 9.20
CA ALA A 108 -25.48 13.99 8.57
C ALA A 108 -26.93 13.56 8.76
N GLU A 109 -27.23 12.27 8.60
CA GLU A 109 -28.55 11.70 8.85
C GLU A 109 -28.94 11.82 10.33
N HIS A 110 -28.08 11.43 11.25
CA HIS A 110 -28.32 11.57 12.68
C HIS A 110 -28.52 13.02 13.11
N LEU A 111 -27.76 13.95 12.53
CA LEU A 111 -27.90 15.36 12.85
C LEU A 111 -29.22 15.92 12.33
N ALA A 112 -29.58 15.55 11.11
CA ALA A 112 -30.85 15.92 10.48
C ALA A 112 -32.02 15.35 11.28
N ASP A 113 -32.00 14.08 11.65
CA ASP A 113 -33.05 13.44 12.42
C ASP A 113 -33.16 13.99 13.85
N ARG A 114 -32.06 14.41 14.47
CA ARG A 114 -32.08 15.10 15.76
C ARG A 114 -32.79 16.45 15.71
N LEU A 115 -32.80 17.14 14.57
CA LEU A 115 -33.45 18.46 14.43
C LEU A 115 -34.95 18.33 14.29
N VAL A 116 -35.49 17.23 13.80
CA VAL A 116 -36.94 17.01 13.59
C VAL A 116 -37.77 17.21 14.86
N PRO A 117 -37.46 16.60 16.02
CA PRO A 117 -38.20 16.83 17.26
C PRO A 117 -38.22 18.31 17.69
N TYR A 118 -37.12 19.04 17.47
CA TYR A 118 -37.04 20.46 17.82
C TYR A 118 -37.93 21.32 16.89
N THR A 119 -38.07 20.93 15.62
CA THR A 119 -38.96 21.59 14.69
C THR A 119 -40.44 21.43 15.12
N PHE A 120 -40.85 20.22 15.53
CA PHE A 120 -42.18 19.97 16.08
C PHE A 120 -42.43 20.70 17.40
N LEU A 121 -41.47 20.69 18.29
CA LEU A 121 -41.54 21.42 19.56
C LEU A 121 -41.63 22.92 19.32
N GLY A 122 -40.83 23.47 18.43
CA GLY A 122 -40.88 24.89 18.03
C GLY A 122 -42.20 25.28 17.42
N THR A 123 -42.77 24.42 16.56
CA THR A 123 -44.10 24.61 15.95
C THR A 123 -45.20 24.64 17.04
N GLY A 124 -45.19 23.66 17.96
CA GLY A 124 -46.16 23.62 19.07
C GLY A 124 -46.05 24.81 19.99
N LEU A 125 -44.81 25.20 20.36
CA LEU A 125 -44.56 26.39 21.20
C LEU A 125 -45.02 27.68 20.52
N THR A 126 -44.73 27.84 19.23
CA THR A 126 -45.18 29.00 18.43
C THR A 126 -46.71 29.09 18.39
N LEU A 127 -47.38 27.94 18.21
CA LEU A 127 -48.82 27.86 18.22
C LEU A 127 -49.40 28.25 19.60
N ALA A 128 -48.84 27.71 20.68
CA ALA A 128 -49.29 27.97 22.04
C ALA A 128 -49.12 29.45 22.44
N LEU A 129 -47.97 30.05 22.10
CA LEU A 129 -47.67 31.45 22.46
C LEU A 129 -48.40 32.46 21.57
N THR A 130 -48.47 32.24 20.28
CA THR A 130 -49.03 33.21 19.33
C THR A 130 -50.49 32.99 19.01
N ARG A 131 -51.03 31.79 19.27
CA ARG A 131 -52.38 31.31 18.86
C ARG A 131 -52.66 31.54 17.37
N ASN A 132 -51.63 31.59 16.57
CA ASN A 132 -51.68 31.85 15.14
C ASN A 132 -51.12 30.66 14.35
N THR A 133 -51.99 29.96 13.63
CA THR A 133 -51.63 28.77 12.85
C THR A 133 -50.69 29.08 11.70
N VAL A 134 -50.80 30.28 11.10
CA VAL A 134 -49.91 30.72 10.01
C VAL A 134 -48.46 30.85 10.49
N LYS A 135 -48.26 31.42 11.68
CA LYS A 135 -46.94 31.54 12.29
C LYS A 135 -46.37 30.18 12.69
N ALA A 136 -47.21 29.27 13.20
CA ALA A 136 -46.79 27.91 13.49
C ALA A 136 -46.40 27.13 12.23
N LEU A 137 -47.16 27.26 11.14
CA LEU A 137 -46.85 26.68 9.84
C LEU A 137 -45.52 27.19 9.27
N SER A 138 -45.14 28.45 9.53
CA SER A 138 -43.85 28.99 9.07
C SER A 138 -42.67 28.26 9.68
N VAL A 139 -42.79 27.72 10.90
CA VAL A 139 -41.76 26.86 11.51
C VAL A 139 -41.71 25.49 10.84
N LEU A 140 -42.89 24.90 10.59
CA LEU A 140 -43.00 23.55 10.03
C LEU A 140 -42.55 23.48 8.56
N MET A 141 -42.72 24.59 7.80
CA MET A 141 -42.39 24.66 6.36
C MET A 141 -40.87 24.76 6.08
N VAL A 142 -40.08 25.01 7.09
CA VAL A 142 -38.60 25.10 6.96
C VAL A 142 -37.97 23.86 7.59
N ASP A 143 -37.52 22.94 6.73
CA ASP A 143 -36.88 21.69 7.16
C ASP A 143 -35.36 21.77 6.99
N PHE A 144 -34.62 21.50 8.07
CA PHE A 144 -33.16 21.44 8.05
C PHE A 144 -32.64 20.12 7.40
N SER A 145 -33.47 19.08 7.49
CA SER A 145 -33.10 17.72 7.11
C SER A 145 -32.91 17.57 5.59
N CYS A 146 -33.81 18.12 4.78
CA CYS A 146 -33.77 18.00 3.32
C CYS A 146 -32.45 18.52 2.72
N ALA A 147 -32.07 19.76 3.12
CA ALA A 147 -30.87 20.39 2.57
C ALA A 147 -29.58 19.65 3.00
N LEU A 148 -29.50 19.19 4.25
CA LEU A 148 -28.33 18.43 4.74
C LEU A 148 -28.21 17.06 4.08
N LYS A 149 -29.33 16.32 4.00
CA LYS A 149 -29.35 14.97 3.40
C LYS A 149 -29.04 14.97 1.90
N LEU A 150 -29.25 16.11 1.20
CA LEU A 150 -28.94 16.24 -0.21
C LEU A 150 -27.53 16.81 -0.47
N ALA A 151 -27.15 17.89 0.20
CA ALA A 151 -25.91 18.61 -0.08
C ALA A 151 -24.64 17.84 0.34
N MET A 152 -24.70 17.04 1.43
CA MET A 152 -23.53 16.30 1.91
C MET A 152 -23.15 15.14 0.98
N PRO A 153 -24.04 14.21 0.59
CA PRO A 153 -23.69 13.16 -0.36
C PRO A 153 -23.20 13.71 -1.71
N LEU A 154 -23.82 14.80 -2.19
CA LEU A 154 -23.36 15.44 -3.44
C LEU A 154 -21.96 16.01 -3.33
N SER A 155 -21.59 16.58 -2.18
CA SER A 155 -20.21 17.03 -1.94
C SER A 155 -19.21 15.87 -1.94
N VAL A 156 -19.57 14.75 -1.31
CA VAL A 156 -18.74 13.53 -1.27
C VAL A 156 -18.60 12.93 -2.68
N LEU A 157 -19.69 12.82 -3.43
CA LEU A 157 -19.64 12.31 -4.81
C LEU A 157 -18.80 13.21 -5.72
N SER A 158 -18.87 14.53 -5.53
CA SER A 158 -18.01 15.48 -6.25
C SER A 158 -16.53 15.24 -5.93
N ALA A 159 -16.20 15.03 -4.65
CA ALA A 159 -14.84 14.75 -4.22
C ALA A 159 -14.30 13.42 -4.80
N ILE A 160 -15.12 12.36 -4.79
CA ILE A 160 -14.75 11.06 -5.38
C ILE A 160 -14.53 11.20 -6.89
N ARG A 161 -15.42 11.92 -7.59
CA ARG A 161 -15.29 12.19 -9.02
C ARG A 161 -14.00 12.95 -9.33
N GLU A 162 -13.69 14.00 -8.55
CA GLU A 162 -12.49 14.81 -8.72
C GLU A 162 -11.23 14.01 -8.42
N SER A 163 -11.23 13.18 -7.36
CA SER A 163 -10.14 12.24 -7.08
C SER A 163 -9.89 11.30 -8.26
N SER A 164 -10.97 10.75 -8.85
CA SER A 164 -10.87 9.86 -10.02
C SER A 164 -10.27 10.54 -11.25
N ALA A 165 -10.44 11.86 -11.40
CA ALA A 165 -9.82 12.63 -12.49
C ALA A 165 -8.29 12.78 -12.31
N HIS A 166 -7.77 12.50 -11.13
CA HIS A 166 -6.35 12.44 -10.78
C HIS A 166 -5.84 11.01 -10.59
N ASP A 167 -6.47 10.03 -11.22
CA ASP A 167 -6.12 8.61 -11.10
C ASP A 167 -6.12 8.07 -9.65
N ILE A 168 -6.91 8.71 -8.77
CA ILE A 168 -7.09 8.32 -7.38
C ILE A 168 -8.46 7.66 -7.22
N THR A 169 -8.49 6.38 -6.94
CA THR A 169 -9.72 5.64 -6.67
C THR A 169 -9.96 5.58 -5.16
N VAL A 170 -11.08 6.12 -4.69
CA VAL A 170 -11.48 6.12 -3.28
C VAL A 170 -12.69 5.22 -3.10
N LYS A 171 -12.61 4.21 -2.24
CA LYS A 171 -13.69 3.22 -2.04
C LYS A 171 -14.90 3.75 -1.28
N GLY A 172 -14.81 4.93 -0.68
CA GLY A 172 -15.95 5.56 0.00
C GLY A 172 -15.63 6.88 0.68
N GLY A 173 -16.66 7.70 0.90
CA GLY A 173 -16.50 9.05 1.46
C GLY A 173 -15.90 9.11 2.87
N LYS A 174 -16.07 8.04 3.67
CA LYS A 174 -15.46 7.95 5.01
C LYS A 174 -13.92 8.01 4.96
N PHE A 175 -13.31 7.53 3.87
CA PHE A 175 -11.87 7.54 3.72
C PHE A 175 -11.35 8.94 3.39
N LEU A 176 -12.12 9.75 2.65
CA LEU A 176 -11.80 11.17 2.46
C LEU A 176 -11.86 11.95 3.78
N GLU A 177 -12.85 11.65 4.65
CA GLU A 177 -12.91 12.20 6.00
C GLU A 177 -11.67 11.80 6.82
N ALA A 178 -11.35 10.51 6.83
CA ALA A 178 -10.21 10.00 7.57
C ALA A 178 -8.87 10.57 7.06
N VAL A 179 -8.70 10.72 5.74
CA VAL A 179 -7.55 11.41 5.14
C VAL A 179 -7.47 12.87 5.60
N ALA A 180 -8.61 13.59 5.67
CA ALA A 180 -8.62 14.97 6.14
C ALA A 180 -8.24 15.08 7.62
N GLU A 181 -8.71 14.15 8.47
CA GLU A 181 -8.46 14.11 9.91
C GLU A 181 -7.07 13.55 10.26
N ALA A 182 -6.40 12.86 9.33
CA ALA A 182 -5.11 12.23 9.58
C ALA A 182 -4.02 13.24 9.99
N ASP A 183 -3.34 12.91 11.09
CA ASP A 183 -2.20 13.64 11.66
C ASP A 183 -0.88 12.89 11.52
N THR A 184 -0.93 11.60 11.26
CA THR A 184 0.21 10.69 11.13
C THR A 184 0.15 9.95 9.81
N ILE A 185 1.27 9.88 9.09
CA ILE A 185 1.42 9.10 7.88
C ILE A 185 2.63 8.17 8.00
N VAL A 186 2.43 6.91 7.64
CA VAL A 186 3.46 5.86 7.64
C VAL A 186 3.68 5.43 6.21
N PHE A 187 4.91 5.49 5.75
CA PHE A 187 5.32 5.03 4.43
C PHE A 187 6.12 3.74 4.53
N ASP A 188 5.79 2.76 3.70
CA ASP A 188 6.79 1.77 3.33
C ASP A 188 7.90 2.42 2.50
N LYS A 189 9.10 1.86 2.54
CA LYS A 189 10.22 2.35 1.72
C LYS A 189 10.12 1.84 0.28
N THR A 190 10.16 0.51 0.13
CA THR A 190 10.35 -0.16 -1.16
C THR A 190 9.10 -0.11 -2.02
N GLY A 191 9.22 0.34 -3.28
CA GLY A 191 8.06 0.48 -4.17
C GLY A 191 7.12 1.65 -3.84
N THR A 192 7.32 2.30 -2.68
CA THR A 192 6.52 3.45 -2.23
C THR A 192 7.35 4.73 -2.28
N LEU A 193 8.28 4.95 -1.34
CA LEU A 193 9.20 6.10 -1.40
C LEU A 193 10.29 5.93 -2.46
N THR A 194 10.56 4.68 -2.86
CA THR A 194 11.42 4.31 -3.99
C THR A 194 10.57 3.68 -5.11
N LYS A 195 11.19 3.46 -6.27
CA LYS A 195 10.54 2.78 -7.40
C LYS A 195 10.75 1.26 -7.40
N ALA A 196 11.39 0.70 -6.37
CA ALA A 196 11.86 -0.69 -6.34
C ALA A 196 12.69 -1.06 -7.58
N GLN A 197 13.46 -0.10 -8.08
CA GLN A 197 14.37 -0.25 -9.21
C GLN A 197 15.80 0.02 -8.74
N PRO A 198 16.46 -0.97 -8.09
CA PRO A 198 17.82 -0.82 -7.63
C PRO A 198 18.76 -0.46 -8.78
N THR A 199 19.76 0.33 -8.49
CA THR A 199 20.78 0.76 -9.44
C THR A 199 22.17 0.52 -8.87
N VAL A 200 23.12 0.15 -9.74
CA VAL A 200 24.53 0.07 -9.36
C VAL A 200 25.09 1.47 -9.23
N VAL A 201 25.59 1.80 -8.05
CA VAL A 201 26.22 3.10 -7.75
C VAL A 201 27.70 3.07 -8.06
N GLU A 202 28.38 1.99 -7.60
CA GLU A 202 29.82 1.85 -7.72
C GLU A 202 30.20 0.36 -7.77
N VAL A 203 31.28 0.06 -8.50
CA VAL A 203 31.94 -1.25 -8.49
C VAL A 203 33.33 -1.06 -7.93
N ILE A 204 33.61 -1.64 -6.77
CA ILE A 204 34.87 -1.51 -6.04
C ILE A 204 35.71 -2.77 -6.29
N PRO A 205 36.86 -2.65 -7.03
CA PRO A 205 37.71 -3.78 -7.32
C PRO A 205 38.59 -4.15 -6.12
N PHE A 206 38.78 -5.46 -5.94
CA PHE A 206 39.69 -6.05 -4.94
C PHE A 206 40.84 -6.83 -5.58
N ASP A 207 40.96 -6.76 -6.91
CA ASP A 207 42.10 -7.26 -7.67
C ASP A 207 42.54 -6.22 -8.74
N ASP A 208 43.39 -6.60 -9.69
CA ASP A 208 43.98 -5.72 -10.69
C ASP A 208 43.02 -5.45 -11.89
N ARG A 209 41.82 -6.04 -11.91
CA ARG A 209 40.84 -5.83 -12.99
C ARG A 209 40.15 -4.49 -12.85
N SER A 210 39.70 -3.98 -14.00
CA SER A 210 38.92 -2.72 -14.01
C SER A 210 37.50 -2.93 -13.49
N PRO A 211 36.86 -1.89 -12.94
CA PRO A 211 35.47 -1.94 -12.52
C PRO A 211 34.52 -2.42 -13.66
N ASP A 212 34.78 -2.04 -14.91
CA ASP A 212 33.96 -2.43 -16.05
C ASP A 212 34.14 -3.91 -16.42
N GLU A 213 35.34 -4.46 -16.32
CA GLU A 213 35.58 -5.91 -16.51
C GLU A 213 34.84 -6.73 -15.44
N LEU A 214 34.89 -6.30 -14.18
CA LEU A 214 34.21 -6.97 -13.07
C LEU A 214 32.70 -6.87 -13.18
N LEU A 215 32.17 -5.71 -13.60
CA LEU A 215 30.77 -5.52 -13.87
C LEU A 215 30.27 -6.38 -15.04
N CYS A 216 31.08 -6.51 -16.10
CA CYS A 216 30.78 -7.36 -17.24
C CYS A 216 30.68 -8.84 -16.85
N ILE A 217 31.58 -9.31 -16.00
CA ILE A 217 31.56 -10.69 -15.46
C ILE A 217 30.31 -10.89 -14.58
N ALA A 218 30.03 -9.94 -13.70
CA ALA A 218 28.85 -10.01 -12.83
C ALA A 218 27.56 -10.02 -13.66
N ALA A 219 27.42 -9.19 -14.67
CA ALA A 219 26.26 -9.14 -15.55
C ALA A 219 26.06 -10.46 -16.32
N CYS A 220 27.16 -11.06 -16.81
CA CYS A 220 27.13 -12.36 -17.49
C CYS A 220 26.58 -13.48 -16.60
N LEU A 221 26.84 -13.44 -15.29
CA LEU A 221 26.33 -14.43 -14.33
C LEU A 221 24.87 -14.14 -13.94
N GLU A 222 24.53 -12.87 -13.73
CA GLU A 222 23.24 -12.42 -13.21
C GLU A 222 22.13 -12.40 -14.27
N GLU A 223 22.44 -12.36 -15.59
CA GLU A 223 21.42 -12.28 -16.64
C GLU A 223 20.49 -13.48 -16.70
N HIS A 224 20.91 -14.63 -16.16
CA HIS A 224 20.11 -15.85 -16.14
C HIS A 224 19.11 -15.93 -14.97
N PHE A 225 19.21 -15.00 -14.01
CA PHE A 225 18.42 -15.03 -12.79
C PHE A 225 17.75 -13.67 -12.52
N PRO A 226 16.52 -13.48 -12.99
CA PRO A 226 15.84 -12.20 -12.91
C PRO A 226 15.36 -11.93 -11.48
N HIS A 227 16.21 -11.32 -10.67
CA HIS A 227 15.81 -10.65 -9.43
C HIS A 227 16.27 -9.18 -9.45
N SER A 228 15.73 -8.35 -8.60
CA SER A 228 15.90 -6.89 -8.68
C SER A 228 17.37 -6.43 -8.69
N MET A 229 18.24 -7.05 -7.87
CA MET A 229 19.67 -6.72 -7.81
C MET A 229 20.39 -7.20 -9.07
N ALA A 230 20.10 -8.41 -9.57
CA ALA A 230 20.63 -8.94 -10.81
C ALA A 230 20.30 -8.02 -11.99
N THR A 231 19.01 -7.63 -12.08
CA THR A 231 18.54 -6.68 -13.10
C THR A 231 19.33 -5.36 -13.05
N ALA A 232 19.62 -4.84 -11.86
CA ALA A 232 20.43 -3.63 -11.69
C ALA A 232 21.84 -3.77 -12.29
N VAL A 233 22.49 -4.91 -12.04
CA VAL A 233 23.85 -5.21 -12.56
C VAL A 233 23.83 -5.31 -14.08
N VAL A 234 22.89 -6.06 -14.63
CA VAL A 234 22.75 -6.24 -16.08
C VAL A 234 22.42 -4.92 -16.79
N VAL A 235 21.47 -4.14 -16.26
CA VAL A 235 21.09 -2.83 -16.84
C VAL A 235 22.26 -1.85 -16.81
N GLU A 236 23.05 -1.82 -15.73
CA GLU A 236 24.21 -0.94 -15.66
C GLU A 236 25.30 -1.35 -16.65
N ALA A 237 25.55 -2.64 -16.80
CA ALA A 237 26.49 -3.14 -17.82
C ALA A 237 26.04 -2.73 -19.24
N MET A 238 24.76 -2.88 -19.56
CA MET A 238 24.20 -2.45 -20.84
C MET A 238 24.33 -0.93 -21.05
N LYS A 239 24.06 -0.10 -20.02
CA LYS A 239 24.21 1.36 -20.10
C LYS A 239 25.65 1.78 -20.40
N ARG A 240 26.64 1.05 -19.85
CA ARG A 240 28.06 1.30 -20.14
C ARG A 240 28.50 0.71 -21.49
N GLY A 241 27.61 0.05 -22.22
CA GLY A 241 27.94 -0.57 -23.52
C GLY A 241 28.87 -1.79 -23.39
N LEU A 242 28.86 -2.45 -22.23
CA LEU A 242 29.67 -3.65 -21.99
C LEU A 242 28.95 -4.83 -22.66
N VAL A 243 29.57 -5.35 -23.71
CA VAL A 243 29.10 -6.53 -24.42
C VAL A 243 29.94 -7.71 -23.94
N HIS A 244 29.29 -8.78 -23.51
CA HIS A 244 29.99 -10.03 -23.15
C HIS A 244 29.51 -11.16 -24.07
N GLU A 245 30.44 -12.05 -24.41
CA GLU A 245 30.11 -13.39 -24.91
C GLU A 245 29.88 -14.27 -23.70
N GLU A 246 29.03 -15.31 -23.82
CA GLU A 246 28.84 -16.28 -22.72
C GLU A 246 30.19 -16.87 -22.30
N LEU A 247 30.69 -16.42 -21.14
CA LEU A 247 32.01 -16.80 -20.64
C LEU A 247 31.97 -18.01 -19.69
N HIS A 248 30.77 -18.42 -19.24
CA HIS A 248 30.57 -19.45 -18.22
C HIS A 248 30.09 -20.77 -18.83
N THR A 249 30.34 -21.89 -18.16
CA THR A 249 29.94 -23.23 -18.61
C THR A 249 28.58 -23.64 -18.11
N LYS A 250 28.28 -23.47 -16.83
CA LYS A 250 27.00 -23.75 -16.17
C LYS A 250 26.86 -22.83 -14.97
N VAL A 251 25.73 -22.15 -14.87
CA VAL A 251 25.40 -21.32 -13.73
C VAL A 251 24.52 -22.13 -12.79
N GLU A 252 24.88 -22.19 -11.52
CA GLU A 252 24.10 -22.82 -10.46
C GLU A 252 23.58 -21.72 -9.53
N TYR A 253 22.26 -21.61 -9.45
CA TYR A 253 21.59 -20.68 -8.55
C TYR A 253 21.37 -21.36 -7.20
N ILE A 254 21.85 -20.73 -6.11
CA ILE A 254 21.62 -21.18 -4.75
C ILE A 254 20.56 -20.28 -4.15
N VAL A 255 19.35 -20.81 -4.01
CA VAL A 255 18.15 -20.06 -3.60
C VAL A 255 18.39 -19.24 -2.36
N ALA A 256 18.08 -17.95 -2.39
CA ALA A 256 18.23 -16.95 -1.34
C ALA A 256 19.68 -16.64 -0.90
N HIS A 257 20.71 -17.21 -1.56
CA HIS A 257 22.10 -17.01 -1.17
C HIS A 257 22.93 -16.33 -2.25
N GLY A 258 22.90 -16.81 -3.49
CA GLY A 258 23.69 -16.25 -4.58
C GLY A 258 23.83 -17.20 -5.78
N ILE A 259 24.81 -16.91 -6.60
CA ILE A 259 25.11 -17.62 -7.84
C ILE A 259 26.52 -18.20 -7.77
N SER A 260 26.67 -19.44 -8.24
CA SER A 260 27.96 -20.09 -8.43
C SER A 260 28.14 -20.54 -9.87
N SER A 261 29.29 -20.31 -10.46
CA SER A 261 29.62 -20.75 -11.81
C SER A 261 31.13 -21.01 -11.98
N THR A 262 31.53 -21.40 -13.19
CA THR A 262 32.95 -21.59 -13.53
C THR A 262 33.25 -20.80 -14.80
N ILE A 263 34.27 -19.95 -14.74
CA ILE A 263 34.78 -19.17 -15.89
C ILE A 263 36.27 -19.49 -16.03
N ASN A 264 36.68 -19.98 -17.20
CA ASN A 264 38.09 -20.35 -17.48
C ASN A 264 38.69 -21.29 -16.40
N ASP A 265 37.94 -22.33 -16.02
CA ASP A 265 38.31 -23.31 -14.99
C ASP A 265 38.46 -22.73 -13.55
N LYS A 266 38.05 -21.48 -13.33
CA LYS A 266 38.00 -20.86 -12.01
C LYS A 266 36.57 -20.77 -11.50
N LYS A 267 36.37 -21.22 -10.24
CA LYS A 267 35.11 -21.06 -9.55
C LYS A 267 34.85 -19.58 -9.28
N ILE A 268 33.70 -19.09 -9.68
CA ILE A 268 33.24 -17.74 -9.41
C ILE A 268 31.89 -17.78 -8.69
N ILE A 269 31.75 -16.95 -7.67
CA ILE A 269 30.54 -16.82 -6.88
C ILE A 269 30.16 -15.34 -6.77
N ILE A 270 28.87 -15.08 -6.76
CA ILE A 270 28.31 -13.75 -6.54
C ILE A 270 27.08 -13.85 -5.63
N GLY A 271 26.99 -12.99 -4.62
CA GLY A 271 25.88 -13.05 -3.69
C GLY A 271 26.05 -12.19 -2.42
N SER A 272 25.28 -12.54 -1.38
CA SER A 272 25.28 -11.87 -0.09
C SER A 272 26.61 -12.09 0.67
N HIS A 273 26.83 -11.27 1.71
CA HIS A 273 27.99 -11.44 2.62
C HIS A 273 28.04 -12.86 3.20
N HIS A 274 26.90 -13.33 3.73
CA HIS A 274 26.79 -14.66 4.32
C HIS A 274 27.20 -15.75 3.32
N PHE A 275 26.63 -15.72 2.11
CA PHE A 275 26.93 -16.70 1.09
C PHE A 275 28.42 -16.72 0.70
N VAL A 276 29.01 -15.54 0.42
CA VAL A 276 30.39 -15.47 -0.09
C VAL A 276 31.42 -15.80 0.98
N PHE A 277 31.22 -15.34 2.23
CA PHE A 277 32.27 -15.48 3.28
C PHE A 277 31.99 -16.63 4.25
N GLU A 278 30.73 -16.94 4.58
CA GLU A 278 30.42 -17.97 5.58
C GLU A 278 30.16 -19.34 4.91
N ASP A 279 29.31 -19.38 3.86
CA ASP A 279 29.00 -20.64 3.19
C ASP A 279 30.13 -21.10 2.27
N GLU A 280 30.68 -20.20 1.46
CA GLU A 280 31.69 -20.50 0.45
C GLU A 280 33.13 -20.22 0.92
N GLY A 281 33.29 -19.61 2.08
CA GLY A 281 34.59 -19.43 2.75
C GLY A 281 35.59 -18.55 2.00
N ALA A 282 35.13 -17.63 1.17
CA ALA A 282 35.98 -16.68 0.48
C ALA A 282 36.73 -15.77 1.47
N VAL A 283 37.91 -15.30 1.08
CA VAL A 283 38.73 -14.43 1.93
C VAL A 283 39.00 -13.10 1.25
N VAL A 284 39.07 -12.04 2.06
CA VAL A 284 39.51 -10.72 1.59
C VAL A 284 41.04 -10.74 1.45
N PRO A 285 41.63 -10.30 0.31
CA PRO A 285 43.09 -10.18 0.17
C PRO A 285 43.69 -9.34 1.28
N GLU A 286 44.83 -9.78 1.83
CA GLU A 286 45.46 -9.15 3.01
C GLU A 286 45.78 -7.65 2.78
N ASP A 287 46.23 -7.30 1.58
CA ASP A 287 46.54 -5.94 1.15
C ASP A 287 45.33 -5.05 0.92
N LYS A 288 44.09 -5.62 0.92
CA LYS A 288 42.84 -4.95 0.67
C LYS A 288 41.89 -4.90 1.89
N LYS A 289 42.32 -5.38 3.05
CA LYS A 289 41.48 -5.41 4.25
C LYS A 289 41.04 -4.03 4.70
N GLU A 290 41.91 -3.03 4.65
CA GLU A 290 41.56 -1.65 4.99
C GLU A 290 40.49 -1.08 4.02
N GLN A 291 40.60 -1.39 2.73
CA GLN A 291 39.62 -0.99 1.72
C GLN A 291 38.28 -1.67 1.98
N PHE A 292 38.25 -2.91 2.44
CA PHE A 292 37.06 -3.65 2.78
C PHE A 292 36.35 -3.06 4.02
N GLU A 293 37.11 -2.66 5.03
CA GLU A 293 36.57 -2.02 6.24
C GLU A 293 36.03 -0.62 5.97
N GLN A 294 36.47 0.03 4.88
CA GLN A 294 36.01 1.37 4.44
C GLN A 294 34.90 1.32 3.38
N LEU A 295 34.27 0.17 3.15
CA LEU A 295 33.14 0.09 2.22
C LEU A 295 32.01 1.04 2.63
N PRO A 296 31.37 1.72 1.66
CA PRO A 296 30.31 2.68 1.94
C PRO A 296 29.06 1.97 2.48
N GLU A 297 28.86 2.06 3.78
CA GLU A 297 27.83 1.34 4.54
C GLU A 297 26.39 1.75 4.19
N GLN A 298 26.19 2.85 3.46
CA GLN A 298 24.86 3.34 3.04
C GLN A 298 24.26 2.58 1.85
N TYR A 299 25.02 1.67 1.22
CA TYR A 299 24.58 0.88 0.08
C TYR A 299 24.39 -0.59 0.44
N SER A 300 23.55 -1.26 -0.30
CA SER A 300 23.53 -2.72 -0.31
C SER A 300 24.74 -3.24 -1.08
N HIS A 301 25.38 -4.27 -0.57
CA HIS A 301 26.58 -4.83 -1.18
C HIS A 301 26.29 -6.20 -1.79
N LEU A 302 26.68 -6.38 -3.04
CA LEU A 302 26.73 -7.65 -3.72
C LEU A 302 28.22 -8.02 -3.87
N TYR A 303 28.63 -9.14 -3.25
CA TYR A 303 30.02 -9.58 -3.19
C TYR A 303 30.30 -10.58 -4.30
N MET A 304 31.43 -10.43 -4.98
CA MET A 304 31.91 -11.37 -5.99
C MET A 304 33.28 -11.90 -5.63
N ALA A 305 33.42 -13.23 -5.58
CA ALA A 305 34.69 -13.88 -5.33
C ALA A 305 35.06 -14.88 -6.44
N MET A 306 36.35 -15.06 -6.67
CA MET A 306 36.92 -15.99 -7.65
C MET A 306 38.01 -16.83 -6.98
N ASP A 307 37.92 -18.18 -7.13
CA ASP A 307 38.83 -19.13 -6.49
C ASP A 307 39.01 -18.84 -4.98
N GLY A 308 37.94 -18.56 -4.29
CA GLY A 308 37.95 -18.31 -2.84
C GLY A 308 38.53 -16.96 -2.40
N LYS A 309 38.75 -16.00 -3.32
CA LYS A 309 39.22 -14.65 -2.98
C LYS A 309 38.20 -13.60 -3.47
N LEU A 310 37.91 -12.63 -2.62
CA LEU A 310 37.09 -11.47 -3.00
C LEU A 310 37.77 -10.72 -4.16
N VAL A 311 36.98 -10.45 -5.23
CA VAL A 311 37.47 -9.74 -6.42
C VAL A 311 36.71 -8.44 -6.69
N ALA A 312 35.45 -8.34 -6.25
CA ALA A 312 34.69 -7.12 -6.35
C ALA A 312 33.61 -7.00 -5.27
N VAL A 313 33.26 -5.77 -4.95
CA VAL A 313 32.03 -5.42 -4.24
C VAL A 313 31.25 -4.45 -5.12
N ILE A 314 30.01 -4.82 -5.45
CA ILE A 314 29.10 -4.00 -6.23
C ILE A 314 28.15 -3.31 -5.26
N CYS A 315 28.21 -1.98 -5.20
CA CYS A 315 27.36 -1.15 -4.36
C CYS A 315 26.05 -0.85 -5.10
N ILE A 316 24.94 -1.20 -4.49
CA ILE A 316 23.60 -1.07 -5.06
C ILE A 316 22.75 -0.19 -4.15
N GLU A 317 22.05 0.76 -4.73
CA GLU A 317 21.07 1.63 -4.06
C GLU A 317 19.71 1.49 -4.74
N ASP A 318 18.65 1.46 -3.94
CA ASP A 318 17.28 1.68 -4.43
C ASP A 318 16.94 3.16 -4.22
N PRO A 319 17.02 3.99 -5.28
CA PRO A 319 16.97 5.42 -5.14
C PRO A 319 15.58 5.90 -4.74
N LEU A 320 15.53 6.92 -3.89
CA LEU A 320 14.28 7.63 -3.60
C LEU A 320 13.69 8.24 -4.89
N ARG A 321 12.36 8.28 -4.96
CA ARG A 321 11.66 9.07 -5.97
C ARG A 321 12.05 10.53 -5.84
N VAL A 322 12.19 11.21 -6.96
CA VAL A 322 12.68 12.61 -7.00
C VAL A 322 11.77 13.55 -6.20
N GLU A 323 10.46 13.27 -6.19
CA GLU A 323 9.43 14.06 -5.54
C GLU A 323 9.28 13.77 -4.03
N THR A 324 9.90 12.72 -3.48
CA THR A 324 9.68 12.25 -2.09
C THR A 324 9.83 13.37 -1.05
N ALA A 325 10.94 14.10 -1.07
CA ALA A 325 11.21 15.14 -0.08
C ALA A 325 10.25 16.34 -0.21
N GLU A 326 9.82 16.67 -1.43
CA GLU A 326 8.78 17.67 -1.68
C GLU A 326 7.45 17.24 -1.10
N VAL A 327 7.04 16.00 -1.38
CA VAL A 327 5.77 15.43 -0.93
C VAL A 327 5.68 15.42 0.60
N ILE A 328 6.72 14.96 1.27
CA ILE A 328 6.76 14.92 2.73
C ILE A 328 6.62 16.33 3.32
N ARG A 329 7.31 17.32 2.77
CA ARG A 329 7.21 18.70 3.22
C ARG A 329 5.80 19.27 3.01
N GLU A 330 5.20 19.05 1.85
CA GLU A 330 3.85 19.54 1.55
C GLU A 330 2.79 18.87 2.42
N LEU A 331 2.90 17.56 2.69
CA LEU A 331 1.99 16.86 3.60
C LEU A 331 2.04 17.45 5.02
N LYS A 332 3.22 17.82 5.50
CA LYS A 332 3.37 18.54 6.79
C LYS A 332 2.65 19.89 6.78
N HIS A 333 2.72 20.64 5.69
CA HIS A 333 1.96 21.90 5.54
C HIS A 333 0.42 21.67 5.47
N LEU A 334 -0.02 20.52 5.03
CA LEU A 334 -1.44 20.16 4.92
C LEU A 334 -2.03 19.55 6.22
N GLY A 335 -1.24 19.50 7.31
CA GLY A 335 -1.72 19.08 8.64
C GLY A 335 -1.25 17.69 9.08
N ILE A 336 -0.33 17.05 8.38
CA ILE A 336 0.35 15.84 8.88
C ILE A 336 1.46 16.29 9.84
N HIS A 337 1.37 15.86 11.09
CA HIS A 337 2.31 16.25 12.14
C HIS A 337 3.46 15.26 12.31
N LYS A 338 3.27 14.01 11.92
CA LYS A 338 4.25 12.93 12.05
C LYS A 338 4.33 12.12 10.78
N VAL A 339 5.51 12.08 10.17
CA VAL A 339 5.83 11.25 9.00
C VAL A 339 6.82 10.18 9.40
N VAL A 340 6.46 8.92 9.19
CA VAL A 340 7.25 7.74 9.57
C VAL A 340 7.60 6.94 8.34
N MET A 341 8.82 6.43 8.27
CA MET A 341 9.25 5.45 7.28
C MET A 341 9.49 4.10 7.94
N MET A 342 9.02 3.03 7.33
CA MET A 342 9.28 1.65 7.76
C MET A 342 9.93 0.85 6.64
N THR A 343 10.94 0.04 6.99
CA THR A 343 11.67 -0.78 6.01
C THR A 343 12.24 -2.05 6.64
N GLY A 344 12.37 -3.11 5.84
CA GLY A 344 13.11 -4.30 6.20
C GLY A 344 14.63 -4.15 6.09
N ASP A 345 15.14 -3.03 5.57
CA ASP A 345 16.58 -2.79 5.43
C ASP A 345 17.27 -2.61 6.77
N SER A 346 18.61 -2.73 6.75
CA SER A 346 19.46 -2.44 7.91
C SER A 346 19.34 -0.97 8.36
N ASP A 347 19.60 -0.75 9.63
CA ASP A 347 19.50 0.59 10.27
C ASP A 347 20.31 1.66 9.53
N ARG A 348 21.51 1.32 9.04
CA ARG A 348 22.40 2.26 8.34
C ARG A 348 21.80 2.75 7.00
N ILE A 349 21.22 1.84 6.21
CA ILE A 349 20.55 2.18 4.95
C ILE A 349 19.28 3.01 5.25
N ALA A 350 18.49 2.58 6.23
CA ALA A 350 17.27 3.25 6.62
C ALA A 350 17.53 4.69 7.10
N ALA A 351 18.56 4.90 7.93
CA ALA A 351 18.95 6.22 8.43
C ALA A 351 19.30 7.21 7.30
N ASN A 352 20.09 6.76 6.32
CA ASN A 352 20.48 7.59 5.17
C ASN A 352 19.26 8.00 4.33
N ILE A 353 18.38 7.04 4.05
CA ILE A 353 17.16 7.29 3.27
C ILE A 353 16.20 8.20 4.05
N ALA A 354 16.00 7.98 5.33
CA ALA A 354 15.18 8.81 6.21
C ALA A 354 15.64 10.27 6.23
N GLN A 355 16.95 10.49 6.31
CA GLN A 355 17.54 11.82 6.26
C GLN A 355 17.30 12.50 4.89
N LYS A 356 17.51 11.79 3.78
CA LYS A 356 17.27 12.30 2.42
C LYS A 356 15.80 12.61 2.18
N ALA A 357 14.90 11.76 2.66
CA ALA A 357 13.45 11.92 2.53
C ALA A 357 12.88 13.04 3.42
N GLY A 358 13.49 13.30 4.60
CA GLY A 358 13.02 14.31 5.55
C GLY A 358 11.86 13.84 6.41
N VAL A 359 11.78 12.53 6.71
CA VAL A 359 10.80 11.95 7.64
C VAL A 359 11.15 12.29 9.10
N ASP A 360 10.17 12.21 10.01
CA ASP A 360 10.35 12.54 11.42
C ASP A 360 10.89 11.37 12.24
N ALA A 361 10.58 10.14 11.79
CA ALA A 361 11.06 8.90 12.40
C ALA A 361 11.19 7.81 11.35
N TYR A 362 12.06 6.84 11.60
CA TYR A 362 12.16 5.64 10.79
C TYR A 362 12.31 4.39 11.67
N TYR A 363 11.92 3.25 11.13
CA TYR A 363 12.10 1.94 11.74
C TYR A 363 12.70 1.00 10.69
N SER A 364 13.82 0.40 11.04
CA SER A 364 14.61 -0.54 10.24
C SER A 364 14.34 -1.98 10.66
N GLU A 365 14.68 -2.95 9.81
CA GLU A 365 14.57 -4.39 10.08
C GLU A 365 13.15 -4.82 10.51
N VAL A 366 12.12 -4.13 9.99
CA VAL A 366 10.72 -4.30 10.39
C VAL A 366 10.07 -5.42 9.60
N LEU A 367 9.45 -6.36 10.29
CA LEU A 367 8.61 -7.39 9.69
C LEU A 367 7.20 -6.85 9.35
N PRO A 368 6.46 -7.48 8.44
CA PRO A 368 5.09 -7.06 8.08
C PRO A 368 4.14 -6.94 9.30
N GLU A 369 4.26 -7.84 10.27
CA GLU A 369 3.47 -7.82 11.50
C GLU A 369 3.80 -6.62 12.39
N ASP A 370 5.07 -6.22 12.44
CA ASP A 370 5.50 -5.08 13.24
C ASP A 370 4.95 -3.77 12.70
N LYS A 371 4.82 -3.64 11.36
CA LYS A 371 4.18 -2.48 10.72
C LYS A 371 2.73 -2.33 11.16
N ALA A 372 1.96 -3.41 11.17
CA ALA A 372 0.58 -3.41 11.63
C ALA A 372 0.48 -3.07 13.13
N ASN A 373 1.35 -3.67 13.96
CA ASN A 373 1.40 -3.41 15.39
C ASN A 373 1.71 -1.93 15.69
N PHE A 374 2.64 -1.32 14.95
CA PHE A 374 2.95 0.09 15.09
C PHE A 374 1.73 0.98 14.76
N VAL A 375 1.07 0.72 13.64
CA VAL A 375 -0.15 1.44 13.23
C VAL A 375 -1.22 1.35 14.32
N GLU A 376 -1.47 0.16 14.88
CA GLU A 376 -2.42 -0.01 15.96
C GLU A 376 -2.02 0.75 17.24
N GLN A 377 -0.73 0.82 17.57
CA GLN A 377 -0.24 1.56 18.73
C GLN A 377 -0.48 3.07 18.57
N GLU A 378 -0.18 3.63 17.40
CA GLU A 378 -0.46 5.04 17.10
C GLU A 378 -1.97 5.34 17.19
N LYS A 379 -2.82 4.47 16.67
CA LYS A 379 -4.28 4.60 16.79
C LYS A 379 -4.75 4.52 18.25
N LYS A 380 -4.21 3.62 19.05
CA LYS A 380 -4.50 3.51 20.48
C LYS A 380 -4.03 4.75 21.27
N ALA A 381 -2.98 5.43 20.79
CA ALA A 381 -2.52 6.72 21.33
C ALA A 381 -3.42 7.91 20.93
N GLY A 382 -4.40 7.68 20.04
CA GLY A 382 -5.39 8.69 19.62
C GLY A 382 -5.06 9.38 18.31
N HIS A 383 -4.01 8.94 17.61
CA HIS A 383 -3.64 9.45 16.29
C HIS A 383 -4.52 8.88 15.19
N LYS A 384 -4.71 9.65 14.13
CA LYS A 384 -5.34 9.23 12.89
C LYS A 384 -4.26 8.91 11.86
N VAL A 385 -4.17 7.63 11.48
CA VAL A 385 -3.04 7.08 10.74
C VAL A 385 -3.41 6.76 9.30
N ILE A 386 -2.63 7.30 8.36
CA ILE A 386 -2.56 6.85 6.97
C ILE A 386 -1.38 5.89 6.85
N MET A 387 -1.59 4.70 6.27
CA MET A 387 -0.52 3.80 5.83
C MET A 387 -0.44 3.82 4.32
N VAL A 388 0.77 3.98 3.79
CA VAL A 388 1.05 4.00 2.35
C VAL A 388 2.04 2.88 2.02
N GLY A 389 1.66 2.00 1.11
CA GLY A 389 2.47 0.86 0.68
C GLY A 389 2.15 0.43 -0.75
N ASP A 390 2.94 -0.50 -1.30
CA ASP A 390 2.79 -1.00 -2.68
C ASP A 390 2.46 -2.49 -2.75
N GLY A 391 2.68 -3.23 -1.68
CA GLY A 391 2.76 -4.67 -1.69
C GLY A 391 1.87 -5.43 -0.70
N ILE A 392 1.89 -6.74 -0.89
CA ILE A 392 1.20 -7.70 -0.03
C ILE A 392 1.76 -7.68 1.40
N ASN A 393 3.07 -7.43 1.51
CA ASN A 393 3.73 -7.35 2.81
C ASN A 393 3.17 -6.22 3.69
N ASP A 394 2.60 -5.19 3.08
CA ASP A 394 1.99 -4.06 3.78
C ASP A 394 0.50 -4.26 4.06
N SER A 395 -0.11 -5.31 3.49
CA SER A 395 -1.54 -5.58 3.60
C SER A 395 -2.06 -5.57 5.04
N PRO A 396 -1.39 -6.18 6.04
CA PRO A 396 -1.82 -6.10 7.42
C PRO A 396 -1.81 -4.66 7.97
N ALA A 397 -0.79 -3.87 7.62
CA ALA A 397 -0.66 -2.48 8.06
C ALA A 397 -1.64 -1.54 7.35
N LEU A 398 -1.87 -1.74 6.02
CA LEU A 398 -2.88 -1.03 5.24
C LEU A 398 -4.28 -1.24 5.84
N SER A 399 -4.62 -2.49 6.19
CA SER A 399 -5.91 -2.82 6.82
C SER A 399 -6.04 -2.29 8.25
N ALA A 400 -4.96 -2.23 9.02
CA ALA A 400 -4.96 -1.74 10.39
C ALA A 400 -5.11 -0.21 10.48
N ALA A 401 -4.72 0.54 9.45
CA ALA A 401 -4.75 2.00 9.42
C ALA A 401 -6.17 2.57 9.44
N ASP A 402 -6.32 3.88 9.69
CA ASP A 402 -7.60 4.58 9.46
C ASP A 402 -7.85 4.75 7.95
N VAL A 403 -6.77 4.85 7.16
CA VAL A 403 -6.79 4.79 5.70
C VAL A 403 -5.54 4.06 5.21
N GLY A 404 -5.76 2.97 4.46
CA GLY A 404 -4.73 2.30 3.69
C GLY A 404 -4.68 2.84 2.26
N ILE A 405 -3.52 3.29 1.81
CA ILE A 405 -3.30 3.80 0.45
C ILE A 405 -2.32 2.87 -0.28
N ALA A 406 -2.76 2.28 -1.39
CA ALA A 406 -1.88 1.55 -2.30
C ALA A 406 -1.45 2.47 -3.46
N ILE A 407 -0.14 2.47 -3.76
CA ILE A 407 0.44 3.26 -4.85
C ILE A 407 0.88 2.34 -5.97
N SER A 408 0.74 2.84 -7.24
CA SER A 408 1.23 2.19 -8.43
C SER A 408 0.42 0.94 -8.85
N GLU A 409 0.88 0.26 -9.87
CA GLU A 409 0.34 -1.01 -10.35
C GLU A 409 0.62 -2.19 -9.40
N GLY A 410 0.82 -1.93 -8.10
CA GLY A 410 1.06 -2.91 -7.06
C GLY A 410 0.17 -4.15 -7.16
N ALA A 411 0.51 -5.19 -6.42
CA ALA A 411 -0.19 -6.47 -6.45
C ALA A 411 -1.71 -6.28 -6.37
N GLU A 412 -2.46 -7.02 -7.17
CA GLU A 412 -3.93 -6.95 -7.23
C GLU A 412 -4.57 -7.03 -5.83
N ILE A 413 -3.97 -7.83 -4.94
CA ILE A 413 -4.39 -7.97 -3.55
C ILE A 413 -4.21 -6.66 -2.75
N ALA A 414 -3.12 -5.92 -2.94
CA ALA A 414 -2.91 -4.65 -2.25
C ALA A 414 -3.97 -3.62 -2.65
N ARG A 415 -4.35 -3.59 -3.94
CA ARG A 415 -5.46 -2.76 -4.44
C ARG A 415 -6.81 -3.17 -3.85
N GLU A 416 -7.02 -4.46 -3.65
CA GLU A 416 -8.28 -4.97 -3.08
C GLU A 416 -8.42 -4.62 -1.61
N ILE A 417 -7.33 -4.64 -0.84
CA ILE A 417 -7.31 -4.33 0.60
C ILE A 417 -7.31 -2.83 0.85
N ALA A 418 -6.57 -2.06 0.08
CA ALA A 418 -6.43 -0.62 0.29
C ALA A 418 -7.77 0.11 0.15
N ASP A 419 -7.99 1.11 0.99
CA ASP A 419 -9.16 1.99 0.99
C ASP A 419 -9.11 3.02 -0.14
N VAL A 420 -7.88 3.39 -0.51
CA VAL A 420 -7.57 4.31 -1.61
C VAL A 420 -6.48 3.69 -2.46
N THR A 421 -6.65 3.76 -3.77
CA THR A 421 -5.63 3.32 -4.74
C THR A 421 -5.23 4.49 -5.63
N ILE A 422 -3.95 4.73 -5.75
CA ILE A 422 -3.37 5.73 -6.64
C ILE A 422 -2.71 4.99 -7.80
N ALA A 423 -3.32 5.07 -8.99
CA ALA A 423 -2.82 4.38 -10.19
C ALA A 423 -1.64 5.13 -10.85
N ALA A 424 -1.48 6.42 -10.56
CA ALA A 424 -0.35 7.20 -11.03
C ALA A 424 0.96 6.79 -10.35
N ASP A 425 2.05 6.70 -11.12
CA ASP A 425 3.41 6.49 -10.58
C ASP A 425 4.02 7.81 -10.08
N ASP A 426 3.24 8.58 -9.31
CA ASP A 426 3.65 9.88 -8.75
C ASP A 426 3.12 10.05 -7.33
N LEU A 427 4.01 10.20 -6.36
CA LEU A 427 3.66 10.43 -4.95
C LEU A 427 2.92 11.76 -4.71
N ARG A 428 2.98 12.72 -5.65
CA ARG A 428 2.27 14.01 -5.52
C ARG A 428 0.77 13.83 -5.45
N GLU A 429 0.23 12.73 -5.95
CA GLU A 429 -1.21 12.46 -5.88
C GLU A 429 -1.70 12.24 -4.44
N ILE A 430 -0.82 11.89 -3.49
CA ILE A 430 -1.16 11.90 -2.05
C ILE A 430 -1.42 13.33 -1.57
N ILE A 431 -0.68 14.31 -2.07
CA ILE A 431 -0.92 15.73 -1.78
C ILE A 431 -2.28 16.14 -2.34
N THR A 432 -2.57 15.76 -3.58
CA THR A 432 -3.85 16.02 -4.25
C THR A 432 -5.01 15.42 -3.45
N LEU A 433 -4.90 14.16 -3.04
CA LEU A 433 -5.89 13.48 -2.18
C LEU A 433 -6.11 14.25 -0.86
N LYS A 434 -5.04 14.64 -0.18
CA LYS A 434 -5.13 15.40 1.10
C LYS A 434 -5.77 16.77 0.89
N LYS A 435 -5.46 17.47 -0.21
CA LYS A 435 -6.09 18.75 -0.56
C LYS A 435 -7.58 18.60 -0.83
N ILE A 436 -7.98 17.61 -1.65
CA ILE A 436 -9.40 17.31 -1.94
C ILE A 436 -10.14 17.00 -0.63
N SER A 437 -9.58 16.15 0.21
CA SER A 437 -10.15 15.75 1.49
C SER A 437 -10.34 16.93 2.43
N ASN A 438 -9.33 17.79 2.58
CA ASN A 438 -9.40 18.99 3.39
C ASN A 438 -10.44 20.01 2.85
N ALA A 439 -10.52 20.16 1.52
CA ALA A 439 -11.49 21.04 0.87
C ALA A 439 -12.92 20.51 1.00
N LEU A 440 -13.11 19.19 0.93
CA LEU A 440 -14.39 18.54 1.18
C LEU A 440 -14.90 18.86 2.59
N MET A 441 -14.06 18.67 3.62
CA MET A 441 -14.44 18.93 5.01
C MET A 441 -14.80 20.41 5.22
N LYS A 442 -14.04 21.34 4.64
CA LYS A 442 -14.36 22.77 4.66
C LYS A 442 -15.68 23.08 3.97
N ARG A 443 -15.97 22.43 2.83
CA ARG A 443 -17.24 22.59 2.10
C ARG A 443 -18.41 22.08 2.93
N ILE A 444 -18.30 20.92 3.55
CA ILE A 444 -19.33 20.32 4.42
C ILE A 444 -19.63 21.26 5.60
N ASP A 445 -18.61 21.74 6.30
CA ASP A 445 -18.76 22.68 7.43
C ASP A 445 -19.42 24.01 6.99
N ARG A 446 -18.98 24.55 5.87
CA ARG A 446 -19.58 25.76 5.29
C ARG A 446 -21.05 25.55 4.92
N ASN A 447 -21.36 24.46 4.22
CA ASN A 447 -22.75 24.14 3.83
C ASN A 447 -23.64 23.98 5.06
N TYR A 448 -23.15 23.30 6.10
CA TYR A 448 -23.84 23.15 7.37
C TYR A 448 -24.17 24.51 8.00
N LYS A 449 -23.19 25.39 8.14
CA LYS A 449 -23.37 26.74 8.70
C LYS A 449 -24.35 27.58 7.89
N VAL A 450 -24.28 27.52 6.57
CA VAL A 450 -25.20 28.26 5.66
C VAL A 450 -26.62 27.73 5.80
N ILE A 451 -26.81 26.39 5.76
CA ILE A 451 -28.15 25.78 5.87
C ILE A 451 -28.76 26.12 7.23
N VAL A 452 -28.05 25.94 8.31
CA VAL A 452 -28.56 26.21 9.66
C VAL A 452 -28.87 27.70 9.84
N GLY A 453 -27.97 28.58 9.45
CA GLY A 453 -28.15 30.02 9.57
C GLY A 453 -29.29 30.55 8.74
N PHE A 454 -29.36 30.16 7.46
CA PHE A 454 -30.41 30.61 6.54
C PHE A 454 -31.81 30.11 6.97
N ASN A 455 -31.96 28.84 7.30
CA ASN A 455 -33.22 28.25 7.73
C ASN A 455 -33.67 28.84 9.07
N THR A 456 -32.76 29.10 10.01
CA THR A 456 -33.08 29.78 11.27
C THR A 456 -33.59 31.19 11.00
N ALA A 457 -33.01 31.94 10.08
CA ALA A 457 -33.48 33.27 9.69
C ALA A 457 -34.88 33.21 9.08
N LEU A 458 -35.13 32.23 8.20
CA LEU A 458 -36.50 32.05 7.61
C LEU A 458 -37.54 31.77 8.69
N ILE A 459 -37.25 30.93 9.68
CA ILE A 459 -38.14 30.64 10.81
C ILE A 459 -38.40 31.90 11.61
N LEU A 460 -37.37 32.68 11.96
CA LEU A 460 -37.53 33.94 12.73
C LEU A 460 -38.39 34.97 11.98
N PHE A 461 -38.18 35.17 10.68
CA PHE A 461 -38.96 36.07 9.87
C PHE A 461 -40.41 35.57 9.69
N GLY A 462 -40.63 34.26 9.58
CA GLY A 462 -41.96 33.65 9.51
C GLY A 462 -42.75 33.82 10.82
N VAL A 463 -42.13 33.52 11.98
CA VAL A 463 -42.72 33.71 13.31
C VAL A 463 -42.98 35.20 13.60
N GLY A 464 -42.07 36.09 13.17
CA GLY A 464 -42.23 37.52 13.23
C GLY A 464 -43.35 38.08 12.36
N GLY A 465 -43.86 37.30 11.41
CA GLY A 465 -44.93 37.71 10.48
C GLY A 465 -44.42 38.54 9.30
N VAL A 466 -43.11 38.59 9.08
CA VAL A 466 -42.47 39.29 7.96
C VAL A 466 -42.60 38.48 6.65
N LEU A 467 -42.47 37.15 6.77
CA LEU A 467 -42.62 36.24 5.63
C LEU A 467 -43.87 35.35 5.77
N GLN A 468 -44.55 35.14 4.65
CA GLN A 468 -45.62 34.15 4.59
C GLN A 468 -45.01 32.72 4.50
N PRO A 469 -45.73 31.68 5.02
CA PRO A 469 -45.21 30.28 4.97
C PRO A 469 -44.87 29.81 3.57
N THR A 470 -45.63 30.17 2.55
CA THR A 470 -45.40 29.84 1.15
C THR A 470 -44.10 30.47 0.62
N MET A 471 -43.81 31.72 0.99
CA MET A 471 -42.56 32.39 0.62
C MET A 471 -41.36 31.77 1.35
N SER A 472 -41.51 31.45 2.65
CA SER A 472 -40.50 30.75 3.41
C SER A 472 -40.14 29.38 2.80
N ALA A 473 -41.16 28.61 2.40
CA ALA A 473 -41.00 27.34 1.71
C ALA A 473 -40.30 27.51 0.33
N LEU A 474 -40.67 28.52 -0.45
CA LEU A 474 -40.06 28.80 -1.74
C LEU A 474 -38.55 29.13 -1.56
N LEU A 475 -38.23 30.02 -0.65
CA LEU A 475 -36.86 30.43 -0.36
C LEU A 475 -36.04 29.26 0.17
N HIS A 476 -36.61 28.43 1.07
CA HIS A 476 -35.99 27.22 1.59
C HIS A 476 -35.64 26.23 0.46
N ASN A 477 -36.62 25.89 -0.38
CA ASN A 477 -36.39 24.95 -1.49
C ASN A 477 -35.39 25.49 -2.51
N THR A 478 -35.45 26.78 -2.83
CA THR A 478 -34.50 27.44 -3.73
C THR A 478 -33.09 27.40 -3.16
N SER A 479 -32.92 27.70 -1.87
CA SER A 479 -31.60 27.62 -1.20
C SER A 479 -31.07 26.20 -1.19
N THR A 480 -31.91 25.19 -0.95
CA THR A 480 -31.50 23.78 -0.98
C THR A 480 -30.97 23.39 -2.36
N ILE A 481 -31.66 23.77 -3.45
CA ILE A 481 -31.21 23.51 -4.82
C ILE A 481 -29.87 24.21 -5.09
N LEU A 482 -29.77 25.51 -4.75
CA LEU A 482 -28.52 26.26 -4.98
C LEU A 482 -27.33 25.70 -4.24
N ILE A 483 -27.50 25.31 -2.97
CA ILE A 483 -26.42 24.68 -2.16
C ILE A 483 -26.08 23.33 -2.76
N SER A 484 -27.04 22.55 -3.20
CA SER A 484 -26.81 21.24 -3.82
C SER A 484 -26.05 21.37 -5.14
N LEU A 485 -26.39 22.31 -6.01
CA LEU A 485 -25.69 22.58 -7.26
C LEU A 485 -24.24 23.00 -6.96
N LYS A 486 -24.06 23.92 -6.00
CA LYS A 486 -22.70 24.34 -5.58
C LYS A 486 -21.88 23.21 -4.96
N SER A 487 -22.53 22.23 -4.37
CA SER A 487 -21.87 21.02 -3.81
C SER A 487 -21.33 20.09 -4.89
N MET A 488 -21.76 20.22 -6.14
CA MET A 488 -21.32 19.43 -7.29
C MET A 488 -20.11 20.04 -8.01
N GLU A 489 -19.74 21.28 -7.71
CA GLU A 489 -18.56 21.94 -8.27
C GLU A 489 -17.26 21.24 -7.80
N ASN A 490 -16.16 21.40 -8.54
CA ASN A 490 -14.86 20.92 -8.13
C ASN A 490 -14.42 21.55 -6.80
N LEU A 491 -13.59 20.83 -6.06
CA LEU A 491 -13.09 21.24 -4.74
C LEU A 491 -11.78 22.01 -4.83
N LEU A 492 -10.93 21.60 -5.77
CA LEU A 492 -9.71 22.30 -6.10
C LEU A 492 -10.04 23.34 -7.19
N GLU A 493 -9.60 24.56 -7.00
CA GLU A 493 -9.60 25.57 -8.05
C GLU A 493 -8.47 25.19 -9.04
N GLU A 494 -8.74 25.19 -10.34
CA GLU A 494 -7.75 24.97 -11.41
C GLU A 494 -6.67 26.05 -11.41
#